data_3ed9c41e1fcb05d6dfd4b0fb426652dd
#
_entry.id   3ed9c41e1fcb05d6dfd4b0fb426652dd
#
_cell.length_a   1.000
_cell.length_b   1.000
_cell.length_c   1.000
_cell.angle_alpha   90.00
_cell.angle_beta   90.00
_cell.angle_gamma   90.00
#
_symmetry.space_group_name_H-M   'P 1'
#
loop_
_entity.id
_entity.type
_entity.pdbx_description
1 polymer ?
#
loop_
_entity_poly.entity_id
_entity_poly.type
_entity_poly.pdbx_seq_one_letter_code
_entity_poly.pdbx_strand_id
1 'polypeptide(L)'
;MNIVIAGAGAVGTYLAKMLSRQEHNIMLIDTDQYKLEDLESQIDILSIVGSCTSIGALKDAEVGKCDLYIAVNPQEDQNINSAILAKKLGAKRTIARVNNSEYLEIENAEYLRSIGIDSLIYPERLAAEEIVASLKQIGSRQMH
;
A
#
# COMPACT_ATOMS: atom_id res chain seq x y z
N MET A 1 -9.05 0.86 10.62
CA MET A 1 -7.96 -0.11 10.34
C MET A 1 -6.61 0.59 10.45
N ASN A 2 -5.58 -0.17 10.68
CA ASN A 2 -4.20 0.29 10.59
C ASN A 2 -3.71 0.02 9.17
N ILE A 3 -3.39 1.06 8.44
CA ILE A 3 -3.02 0.98 7.02
C ILE A 3 -1.62 1.56 6.83
N VAL A 4 -0.76 0.82 6.16
CA VAL A 4 0.57 1.29 5.77
C VAL A 4 0.58 1.47 4.25
N ILE A 5 0.95 2.66 3.79
CA ILE A 5 1.05 2.99 2.38
C ILE A 5 2.52 3.26 2.04
N ALA A 6 3.07 2.55 1.08
CA ALA A 6 4.43 2.79 0.60
C ALA A 6 4.37 3.50 -0.75
N GLY A 7 4.86 4.74 -0.76
CA GLY A 7 4.88 5.60 -1.93
C GLY A 7 4.02 6.85 -1.74
N ALA A 8 4.65 8.02 -1.74
CA ALA A 8 4.00 9.33 -1.59
C ALA A 8 3.87 10.06 -2.92
N GLY A 9 3.72 9.32 -4.02
CA GLY A 9 3.42 9.90 -5.32
C GLY A 9 1.94 10.24 -5.46
N ALA A 10 1.46 10.42 -6.69
CA ALA A 10 0.07 10.82 -6.94
C ALA A 10 -0.94 9.83 -6.34
N VAL A 11 -0.74 8.53 -6.56
CA VAL A 11 -1.69 7.50 -6.07
C VAL A 11 -1.62 7.40 -4.55
N GLY A 12 -0.42 7.28 -3.98
CA GLY A 12 -0.25 7.15 -2.53
C GLY A 12 -0.78 8.35 -1.76
N THR A 13 -0.53 9.55 -2.25
CA THR A 13 -1.04 10.79 -1.67
C THR A 13 -2.56 10.84 -1.70
N TYR A 14 -3.17 10.48 -2.83
CA TYR A 14 -4.62 10.43 -2.95
C TYR A 14 -5.22 9.43 -1.97
N LEU A 15 -4.67 8.22 -1.91
CA LEU A 15 -5.14 7.19 -0.99
C LEU A 15 -5.01 7.64 0.47
N ALA A 16 -3.88 8.22 0.84
CA ALA A 16 -3.67 8.72 2.20
C ALA A 16 -4.72 9.76 2.59
N LYS A 17 -5.00 10.71 1.70
CA LYS A 17 -6.00 11.75 1.94
C LYS A 17 -7.41 11.17 2.08
N MET A 18 -7.79 10.26 1.20
CA MET A 18 -9.12 9.65 1.25
C MET A 18 -9.31 8.76 2.47
N LEU A 19 -8.33 7.91 2.76
CA LEU A 19 -8.44 6.96 3.87
C LEU A 19 -8.33 7.65 5.24
N SER A 20 -7.57 8.73 5.35
CA SER A 20 -7.48 9.47 6.61
C SER A 20 -8.82 10.08 7.01
N ARG A 21 -9.66 10.45 6.04
CA ARG A 21 -11.00 11.00 6.28
C ARG A 21 -11.99 9.96 6.80
N GLN A 22 -11.65 8.69 6.69
CA GLN A 22 -12.51 7.57 7.09
C GLN A 22 -12.10 6.96 8.43
N GLU A 23 -11.37 7.73 9.23
CA GLU A 23 -10.95 7.33 10.59
C GLU A 23 -10.03 6.11 10.63
N HIS A 24 -9.20 5.92 9.58
CA HIS A 24 -8.16 4.91 9.60
C HIS A 24 -6.86 5.51 10.11
N ASN A 25 -6.05 4.69 10.77
CA ASN A 25 -4.70 5.05 11.16
C ASN A 25 -3.77 4.81 9.98
N ILE A 26 -3.19 5.88 9.44
CA ILE A 26 -2.35 5.82 8.23
C ILE A 26 -0.89 6.04 8.59
N MET A 27 -0.05 5.13 8.14
CA MET A 27 1.41 5.26 8.16
C MET A 27 1.89 5.30 6.72
N LEU A 28 2.67 6.32 6.36
CA LEU A 28 3.18 6.49 5.00
C LEU A 28 4.69 6.31 4.97
N ILE A 29 5.20 5.53 4.03
CA ILE A 29 6.64 5.29 3.84
C ILE A 29 7.05 5.89 2.50
N ASP A 30 8.09 6.71 2.50
CA ASP A 30 8.69 7.24 1.27
C ASP A 30 10.13 7.66 1.55
N THR A 31 10.96 7.68 0.53
CA THR A 31 12.33 8.16 0.66
C THR A 31 12.44 9.68 0.65
N ASP A 32 11.39 10.36 0.19
CA ASP A 32 11.37 11.82 0.07
C ASP A 32 10.76 12.46 1.33
N GLN A 33 11.62 12.94 2.21
CA GLN A 33 11.23 13.59 3.46
C GLN A 33 10.30 14.78 3.24
N TYR A 34 10.54 15.56 2.20
CA TYR A 34 9.74 16.78 1.94
C TYR A 34 8.30 16.44 1.56
N LYS A 35 8.09 15.40 0.76
CA LYS A 35 6.73 14.94 0.42
C LYS A 35 5.98 14.49 1.67
N LEU A 36 6.66 13.77 2.56
CA LEU A 36 6.05 13.29 3.80
C LEU A 36 5.69 14.45 4.74
N GLU A 37 6.59 15.41 4.92
CA GLU A 37 6.34 16.57 5.75
C GLU A 37 5.17 17.41 5.20
N ASP A 38 5.10 17.59 3.89
CA ASP A 38 4.02 18.31 3.24
C ASP A 38 2.66 17.64 3.51
N LEU A 39 2.58 16.33 3.38
CA LEU A 39 1.36 15.58 3.68
C LEU A 39 0.98 15.64 5.16
N GLU A 40 1.95 15.51 6.06
CA GLU A 40 1.70 15.59 7.50
C GLU A 40 1.14 16.96 7.91
N SER A 41 1.47 18.02 7.16
CA SER A 41 0.92 19.34 7.41
C SER A 41 -0.54 19.49 6.97
N GLN A 42 -1.03 18.60 6.12
CA GLN A 42 -2.37 18.67 5.53
C GLN A 42 -3.35 17.66 6.14
N ILE A 43 -2.87 16.50 6.54
CA ILE A 43 -3.73 15.41 7.03
C ILE A 43 -3.09 14.74 8.25
N ASP A 44 -3.90 14.05 9.02
CA ASP A 44 -3.46 13.35 10.23
C ASP A 44 -2.92 11.97 9.86
N ILE A 45 -1.62 11.91 9.60
CA ILE A 45 -0.89 10.67 9.30
C ILE A 45 0.44 10.66 10.04
N LEU A 46 1.00 9.48 10.19
CA LEU A 46 2.38 9.29 10.59
C LEU A 46 3.21 8.90 9.37
N SER A 47 4.51 9.13 9.40
CA SER A 47 5.36 8.78 8.28
C SER A 47 6.72 8.26 8.73
N ILE A 48 7.34 7.47 7.86
CA ILE A 48 8.69 6.95 8.00
C ILE A 48 9.46 7.30 6.73
N VAL A 49 10.58 7.97 6.88
CA VAL A 49 11.49 8.25 5.76
C VAL A 49 12.36 7.02 5.57
N GLY A 50 12.19 6.35 4.43
CA GLY A 50 12.96 5.14 4.14
C GLY A 50 12.44 4.43 2.91
N SER A 51 13.18 3.41 2.48
CA SER A 51 12.78 2.57 1.36
C SER A 51 11.80 1.50 1.81
N CYS A 52 10.76 1.27 1.04
CA CYS A 52 9.81 0.17 1.31
C CYS A 52 10.44 -1.20 1.15
N THR A 53 11.64 -1.31 0.57
CA THR A 53 12.37 -2.56 0.48
C THR A 53 13.34 -2.76 1.64
N SER A 54 13.40 -1.81 2.57
CA SER A 54 14.18 -1.93 3.80
C SER A 54 13.33 -2.61 4.88
N ILE A 55 13.79 -3.75 5.36
CA ILE A 55 13.11 -4.48 6.44
C ILE A 55 13.04 -3.60 7.71
N GLY A 56 14.11 -2.85 8.00
CA GLY A 56 14.11 -1.93 9.13
C GLY A 56 13.05 -0.85 9.02
N ALA A 57 12.90 -0.24 7.84
CA ALA A 57 11.87 0.77 7.61
C ALA A 57 10.46 0.19 7.74
N LEU A 58 10.24 -1.02 7.22
CA LEU A 58 8.95 -1.71 7.35
C LEU A 58 8.63 -2.02 8.82
N LYS A 59 9.61 -2.43 9.60
CA LYS A 59 9.43 -2.66 11.03
C LYS A 59 9.14 -1.36 11.77
N ASP A 60 9.84 -0.28 11.44
CA ASP A 60 9.61 1.02 12.05
C ASP A 60 8.19 1.54 11.74
N ALA A 61 7.66 1.19 10.59
CA ALA A 61 6.30 1.53 10.20
C ALA A 61 5.25 0.58 10.81
N GLU A 62 5.67 -0.37 11.63
CA GLU A 62 4.81 -1.36 12.28
C GLU A 62 3.96 -2.19 11.30
N VAL A 63 4.56 -2.55 10.18
CA VAL A 63 3.91 -3.34 9.13
C VAL A 63 3.36 -4.66 9.67
N GLY A 64 4.06 -5.27 10.64
CA GLY A 64 3.61 -6.53 11.25
C GLY A 64 2.29 -6.44 12.01
N LYS A 65 1.84 -5.22 12.33
CA LYS A 65 0.57 -4.98 13.04
C LYS A 65 -0.50 -4.37 12.13
N CYS A 66 -0.20 -4.13 10.86
CA CYS A 66 -1.16 -3.47 9.99
C CYS A 66 -2.21 -4.44 9.46
N ASP A 67 -3.40 -3.91 9.23
CA ASP A 67 -4.49 -4.65 8.60
C ASP A 67 -4.32 -4.68 7.09
N LEU A 68 -3.72 -3.64 6.53
CA LEU A 68 -3.57 -3.48 5.09
C LEU A 68 -2.25 -2.78 4.76
N TYR A 69 -1.46 -3.41 3.90
CA TYR A 69 -0.24 -2.82 3.35
C TYR A 69 -0.45 -2.57 1.86
N ILE A 70 -0.21 -1.34 1.42
CA ILE A 70 -0.43 -0.92 0.04
C ILE A 70 0.85 -0.33 -0.53
N ALA A 71 1.45 -0.98 -1.53
CA ALA A 71 2.65 -0.48 -2.20
C ALA A 71 2.28 0.12 -3.56
N VAL A 72 2.47 1.43 -3.71
CA VAL A 72 2.05 2.20 -4.89
C VAL A 72 3.16 3.09 -5.45
N ASN A 73 4.40 2.66 -5.34
CA ASN A 73 5.53 3.34 -5.97
C ASN A 73 5.44 3.21 -7.50
N PRO A 74 6.10 4.12 -8.26
CA PRO A 74 6.16 3.97 -9.71
C PRO A 74 6.86 2.69 -10.18
N GLN A 75 7.81 2.17 -9.40
CA GLN A 75 8.57 0.97 -9.73
C GLN A 75 7.85 -0.28 -9.20
N GLU A 76 7.30 -1.08 -10.11
CA GLU A 76 6.53 -2.26 -9.71
C GLU A 76 7.35 -3.33 -8.99
N ASP A 77 8.64 -3.47 -9.32
CA ASP A 77 9.51 -4.40 -8.63
C ASP A 77 9.65 -4.07 -7.13
N GLN A 78 9.71 -2.80 -6.79
CA GLN A 78 9.71 -2.37 -5.39
C GLN A 78 8.38 -2.69 -4.70
N ASN A 79 7.28 -2.50 -5.40
CA ASN A 79 5.95 -2.80 -4.86
C ASN A 79 5.79 -4.29 -4.58
N ILE A 80 6.20 -5.11 -5.51
CA ILE A 80 6.13 -6.58 -5.36
C ILE A 80 7.02 -7.03 -4.21
N ASN A 81 8.30 -6.61 -4.21
CA ASN A 81 9.23 -7.00 -3.15
C ASN A 81 8.76 -6.55 -1.78
N SER A 82 8.32 -5.31 -1.64
CA SER A 82 7.88 -4.80 -0.35
C SER A 82 6.62 -5.48 0.15
N ALA A 83 5.69 -5.82 -0.73
CA ALA A 83 4.47 -6.53 -0.35
C ALA A 83 4.80 -7.94 0.17
N ILE A 84 5.74 -8.64 -0.46
CA ILE A 84 6.20 -9.94 0.01
C ILE A 84 6.81 -9.82 1.42
N LEU A 85 7.69 -8.85 1.62
CA LEU A 85 8.31 -8.60 2.91
C LEU A 85 7.26 -8.24 3.97
N ALA A 86 6.33 -7.37 3.62
CA ALA A 86 5.26 -6.95 4.54
C ALA A 86 4.41 -8.14 4.99
N LYS A 87 4.08 -9.04 4.06
CA LYS A 87 3.31 -10.24 4.39
C LYS A 87 4.07 -11.14 5.35
N LYS A 88 5.35 -11.34 5.11
CA LYS A 88 6.20 -12.14 5.99
C LYS A 88 6.35 -11.52 7.37
N LEU A 89 6.34 -10.20 7.47
CA LEU A 89 6.43 -9.49 8.74
C LEU A 89 5.13 -9.49 9.52
N GLY A 90 4.00 -9.88 8.89
CA GLY A 90 2.73 -10.03 9.59
C GLY A 90 1.57 -9.18 9.09
N ALA A 91 1.74 -8.41 8.02
CA ALA A 91 0.62 -7.67 7.43
C ALA A 91 -0.52 -8.62 7.08
N LYS A 92 -1.74 -8.29 7.45
CA LYS A 92 -2.89 -9.18 7.23
C LYS A 92 -3.25 -9.27 5.76
N ARG A 93 -3.21 -8.14 5.06
CA ARG A 93 -3.47 -8.06 3.63
C ARG A 93 -2.44 -7.19 2.96
N THR A 94 -2.06 -7.57 1.74
CA THR A 94 -1.09 -6.82 0.94
C THR A 94 -1.65 -6.52 -0.43
N ILE A 95 -1.40 -5.30 -0.91
CA ILE A 95 -1.80 -4.84 -2.24
C ILE A 95 -0.58 -4.21 -2.90
N ALA A 96 -0.30 -4.58 -4.14
CA ALA A 96 0.81 -4.02 -4.89
C ALA A 96 0.34 -3.45 -6.21
N ARG A 97 0.82 -2.24 -6.53
CA ARG A 97 0.64 -1.64 -7.84
C ARG A 97 1.58 -2.31 -8.83
N VAL A 98 1.04 -2.72 -9.97
CA VAL A 98 1.81 -3.27 -11.09
C VAL A 98 1.59 -2.44 -12.34
N ASN A 99 2.58 -2.45 -13.23
CA ASN A 99 2.54 -1.71 -14.48
C ASN A 99 2.47 -2.66 -15.68
N ASN A 100 2.81 -3.92 -15.48
CA ASN A 100 2.76 -4.94 -16.53
C ASN A 100 1.43 -5.70 -16.42
N SER A 101 0.60 -5.58 -17.44
CA SER A 101 -0.72 -6.23 -17.49
C SER A 101 -0.65 -7.75 -17.44
N GLU A 102 0.50 -8.34 -17.73
CA GLU A 102 0.72 -9.77 -17.61
C GLU A 102 0.38 -10.31 -16.21
N TYR A 103 0.64 -9.51 -15.17
CA TYR A 103 0.34 -9.91 -13.80
C TYR A 103 -1.16 -10.00 -13.49
N LEU A 104 -2.00 -9.42 -14.35
CA LEU A 104 -3.46 -9.46 -14.17
C LEU A 104 -4.08 -10.74 -14.71
N GLU A 105 -3.37 -11.52 -15.48
CA GLU A 105 -3.84 -12.82 -15.92
C GLU A 105 -4.03 -13.72 -14.71
N ILE A 106 -5.13 -14.48 -14.68
CA ILE A 106 -5.55 -15.27 -13.51
C ILE A 106 -4.42 -16.14 -12.97
N GLU A 107 -3.74 -16.85 -13.85
CA GLU A 107 -2.66 -17.77 -13.45
C GLU A 107 -1.49 -17.02 -12.81
N ASN A 108 -1.10 -15.89 -13.39
CA ASN A 108 0.01 -15.08 -12.88
C ASN A 108 -0.36 -14.39 -11.56
N ALA A 109 -1.57 -13.90 -11.44
CA ALA A 109 -2.05 -13.31 -10.20
C ALA A 109 -2.06 -14.33 -9.06
N GLU A 110 -2.33 -15.59 -9.35
CA GLU A 110 -2.27 -16.66 -8.36
C GLU A 110 -0.84 -16.95 -7.91
N TYR A 111 0.14 -16.89 -8.80
CA TYR A 111 1.55 -16.98 -8.41
C TYR A 111 1.91 -15.88 -7.40
N LEU A 112 1.51 -14.65 -7.68
CA LEU A 112 1.77 -13.52 -6.78
C LEU A 112 1.05 -13.70 -5.43
N ARG A 113 -0.17 -14.18 -5.46
CA ARG A 113 -0.93 -14.44 -4.23
C ARG A 113 -0.23 -15.52 -3.39
N SER A 114 0.31 -16.55 -4.03
CA SER A 114 1.00 -17.63 -3.31
C SER A 114 2.27 -17.17 -2.59
N ILE A 115 2.88 -16.09 -3.05
CA ILE A 115 4.09 -15.53 -2.42
C ILE A 115 3.81 -14.34 -1.51
N GLY A 116 2.54 -14.00 -1.30
CA GLY A 116 2.15 -13.01 -0.30
C GLY A 116 1.57 -11.70 -0.81
N ILE A 117 1.19 -11.62 -2.09
CA ILE A 117 0.54 -10.43 -2.65
C ILE A 117 -0.93 -10.76 -2.87
N ASP A 118 -1.79 -10.25 -1.98
CA ASP A 118 -3.19 -10.64 -1.96
C ASP A 118 -4.01 -10.01 -3.09
N SER A 119 -3.69 -8.79 -3.50
CA SER A 119 -4.40 -8.08 -4.55
C SER A 119 -3.46 -7.18 -5.34
N LEU A 120 -3.86 -6.86 -6.57
CA LEU A 120 -3.09 -6.01 -7.47
C LEU A 120 -3.86 -4.76 -7.82
N ILE A 121 -3.15 -3.65 -7.99
CA ILE A 121 -3.69 -2.40 -8.54
C ILE A 121 -3.00 -2.14 -9.87
N TYR A 122 -3.80 -1.89 -10.91
CA TYR A 122 -3.29 -1.51 -12.22
C TYR A 122 -3.88 -0.15 -12.60
N PRO A 123 -3.17 0.96 -12.28
CA PRO A 123 -3.72 2.31 -12.41
C PRO A 123 -4.14 2.71 -13.81
N GLU A 124 -3.57 2.09 -14.84
CA GLU A 124 -3.95 2.37 -16.23
C GLU A 124 -5.37 1.96 -16.56
N ARG A 125 -5.99 1.09 -15.75
CA ARG A 125 -7.36 0.61 -15.93
C ARG A 125 -8.34 1.21 -14.93
N LEU A 126 -7.83 1.77 -13.82
CA LEU A 126 -8.69 2.24 -12.74
C LEU A 126 -8.40 3.70 -12.43
N ALA A 127 -9.45 4.51 -12.34
CA ALA A 127 -9.34 5.83 -11.75
C ALA A 127 -9.07 5.71 -10.24
N ALA A 128 -8.52 6.75 -9.64
CA ALA A 128 -8.19 6.72 -8.21
C ALA A 128 -9.41 6.42 -7.34
N GLU A 129 -10.59 6.96 -7.70
CA GLU A 129 -11.83 6.68 -6.96
C GLU A 129 -12.20 5.20 -7.00
N GLU A 130 -11.95 4.53 -8.12
CA GLU A 130 -12.22 3.10 -8.26
C GLU A 130 -11.28 2.27 -7.38
N ILE A 131 -10.02 2.71 -7.24
CA ILE A 131 -9.07 2.09 -6.34
C ILE A 131 -9.57 2.18 -4.90
N VAL A 132 -10.01 3.35 -4.48
CA VAL A 132 -10.56 3.57 -3.13
C VAL A 132 -11.79 2.69 -2.90
N ALA A 133 -12.69 2.60 -3.87
CA ALA A 133 -13.88 1.75 -3.79
C ALA A 133 -13.50 0.28 -3.60
N SER A 134 -12.47 -0.20 -4.32
CA SER A 134 -11.97 -1.57 -4.17
C SER A 134 -11.43 -1.83 -2.77
N LEU A 135 -10.70 -0.88 -2.20
CA LEU A 135 -10.16 -0.99 -0.85
C LEU A 135 -11.27 -1.03 0.20
N LYS A 136 -12.34 -0.26 0.01
CA LYS A 136 -13.51 -0.29 0.90
C LYS A 136 -14.17 -1.65 0.91
N GLN A 137 -14.31 -2.29 -0.25
CA GLN A 137 -14.86 -3.64 -0.34
C GLN A 137 -14.01 -4.66 0.42
N ILE A 138 -12.70 -4.57 0.29
CA ILE A 138 -11.78 -5.44 1.03
C ILE A 138 -11.93 -5.22 2.53
N GLY A 139 -12.00 -3.98 2.98
CA GLY A 139 -12.22 -3.64 4.38
C GLY A 139 -13.53 -4.20 4.90
N SER A 140 -14.63 -4.05 4.16
CA SER A 140 -15.94 -4.59 4.53
C SER A 140 -15.93 -6.10 4.68
N ARG A 141 -15.25 -6.81 3.77
CA ARG A 141 -15.12 -8.27 3.84
C ARG A 141 -14.37 -8.73 5.08
N GLN A 142 -13.40 -7.95 5.52
CA GLN A 142 -12.63 -8.27 6.72
C GLN A 142 -13.40 -8.03 8.00
N MET A 143 -14.42 -7.21 7.98
CA MET A 143 -15.27 -6.91 9.14
C MET A 143 -16.32 -7.98 9.41
N HIS A 144 -16.47 -8.90 8.53
CA HIS A 144 -17.37 -10.05 8.67
C HIS A 144 -16.59 -11.30 9.04
#